data_a11f4eb459ccbb1a880d821ac6b305d3
#
_entry.id   a11f4eb459ccbb1a880d821ac6b305d3
#
_cell.length_a   1.000
_cell.length_b   1.000
_cell.length_c   1.000
_cell.angle_alpha   90.00
_cell.angle_beta   90.00
_cell.angle_gamma   90.00
#
_symmetry.space_group_name_H-M   'P 1'
#
loop_
_entity.id
_entity.type
_entity.pdbx_description
1 polymer ?
#
loop_
_entity_poly.entity_id
_entity_poly.type
_entity_poly.pdbx_seq_one_letter_code
_entity_poly.pdbx_strand_id
1 'polypeptide(L)'
;MALKHAAAGEAVDLRPLGPRLSAARTHAIVRTSSFEAVRLVVPAGVEIPSHRVPGRITLQCIEGHAQLGLSDATIDLRAGDWVYLDGDEPHSVKGIEDASLLLTILFGPDGKTPEPLPD
;
A
#
# COMPACT_ATOMS: atom_id res chain seq x y z
N MET A 1 -11.82 -14.58 10.49
CA MET A 1 -12.78 -13.47 10.64
C MET A 1 -12.28 -12.26 9.88
N ALA A 2 -13.14 -11.67 9.06
CA ALA A 2 -12.77 -10.47 8.33
C ALA A 2 -12.64 -9.29 9.30
N LEU A 3 -11.63 -8.45 9.08
CA LEU A 3 -11.47 -7.25 9.88
C LEU A 3 -12.49 -6.20 9.44
N LYS A 4 -13.00 -5.48 10.41
CA LYS A 4 -13.98 -4.43 10.17
C LYS A 4 -13.30 -3.23 9.50
N HIS A 5 -13.95 -2.66 8.49
CA HIS A 5 -13.49 -1.42 7.88
C HIS A 5 -13.70 -0.25 8.84
N ALA A 6 -12.81 0.72 8.74
CA ALA A 6 -12.90 1.95 9.52
C ALA A 6 -14.10 2.78 9.06
N ALA A 7 -14.80 3.38 10.01
CA ALA A 7 -15.85 4.34 9.71
C ALA A 7 -15.26 5.73 9.56
N ALA A 8 -15.97 6.61 8.84
CA ALA A 8 -15.58 8.00 8.75
C ALA A 8 -15.47 8.61 10.15
N GLY A 9 -14.36 9.31 10.41
CA GLY A 9 -14.09 9.90 11.70
C GLY A 9 -13.49 8.97 12.74
N GLU A 10 -13.29 7.71 12.39
CA GLU A 10 -12.69 6.73 13.29
C GLU A 10 -11.16 6.70 13.10
N ALA A 11 -10.41 6.82 14.19
CA ALA A 11 -8.96 6.72 14.14
C ALA A 11 -8.55 5.25 14.02
N VAL A 12 -7.58 4.98 13.15
CA VAL A 12 -7.04 3.65 12.94
C VAL A 12 -5.60 3.62 13.41
N ASP A 13 -5.25 2.61 14.20
CA ASP A 13 -3.89 2.44 14.68
C ASP A 13 -3.04 1.79 13.60
N LEU A 14 -2.11 2.54 13.03
CA LEU A 14 -1.17 2.07 12.02
C LEU A 14 0.26 1.94 12.56
N ARG A 15 0.43 1.99 13.88
CA ARG A 15 1.75 1.82 14.47
C ARG A 15 2.34 0.46 14.09
N PRO A 16 3.66 0.31 14.13
CA PRO A 16 4.30 -0.99 13.85
C PRO A 16 3.70 -2.10 14.70
N LEU A 17 3.52 -3.25 14.08
CA LEU A 17 3.01 -4.43 14.77
C LEU A 17 4.08 -5.13 15.60
N GLY A 18 5.37 -4.88 15.30
CA GLY A 18 6.47 -5.50 16.02
C GLY A 18 6.41 -7.02 15.94
N PRO A 19 6.48 -7.72 17.07
CA PRO A 19 6.48 -9.18 17.06
C PRO A 19 5.23 -9.82 16.46
N ARG A 20 4.10 -9.08 16.39
CA ARG A 20 2.86 -9.61 15.81
C ARG A 20 2.88 -9.61 14.30
N LEU A 21 3.86 -8.94 13.68
CA LEU A 21 3.92 -8.79 12.22
C LEU A 21 4.00 -10.15 11.51
N SER A 22 4.76 -11.09 12.07
CA SER A 22 4.95 -12.40 11.42
C SER A 22 3.65 -13.21 11.29
N ALA A 23 2.65 -12.91 12.11
CA ALA A 23 1.34 -13.57 12.04
C ALA A 23 0.27 -12.69 11.40
N ALA A 24 0.62 -11.48 10.98
CA ALA A 24 -0.34 -10.54 10.43
C ALA A 24 -0.63 -10.83 8.97
N ARG A 25 -1.76 -10.33 8.50
CA ARG A 25 -2.19 -10.47 7.10
C ARG A 25 -2.58 -9.12 6.54
N THR A 26 -2.41 -8.99 5.23
CA THR A 26 -2.91 -7.84 4.49
C THR A 26 -4.42 -7.72 4.70
N HIS A 27 -4.87 -6.49 4.95
CA HIS A 27 -6.31 -6.23 5.08
C HIS A 27 -6.64 -4.81 4.64
N ALA A 28 -7.83 -4.64 4.08
CA ALA A 28 -8.33 -3.33 3.73
C ALA A 28 -8.77 -2.60 4.99
N ILE A 29 -8.28 -1.37 5.15
CA ILE A 29 -8.67 -0.49 6.25
C ILE A 29 -10.00 0.15 5.95
N VAL A 30 -10.15 0.67 4.73
CA VAL A 30 -11.38 1.30 4.26
C VAL A 30 -11.40 1.25 2.73
N ARG A 31 -12.60 1.16 2.17
CA ARG A 31 -12.81 1.31 0.74
C ARG A 31 -14.01 2.19 0.49
N THR A 32 -13.82 3.23 -0.31
CA THR A 32 -14.86 4.16 -0.73
C THR A 32 -14.97 4.17 -2.25
N SER A 33 -15.86 4.98 -2.79
CA SER A 33 -15.94 5.15 -4.25
C SER A 33 -14.74 5.92 -4.82
N SER A 34 -13.95 6.57 -3.96
CA SER A 34 -12.84 7.43 -4.37
C SER A 34 -11.47 6.86 -4.09
N PHE A 35 -11.34 5.99 -3.10
CA PHE A 35 -10.05 5.42 -2.73
C PHE A 35 -10.20 4.15 -1.90
N GLU A 36 -9.10 3.40 -1.82
CA GLU A 36 -8.98 2.28 -0.90
C GLU A 36 -7.67 2.42 -0.13
N ALA A 37 -7.71 2.20 1.18
CA ALA A 37 -6.52 2.14 2.02
C ALA A 37 -6.35 0.72 2.55
N VAL A 38 -5.14 0.19 2.42
CA VAL A 38 -4.82 -1.20 2.74
C VAL A 38 -3.57 -1.24 3.60
N ARG A 39 -3.60 -2.01 4.69
CA ARG A 39 -2.36 -2.37 5.36
C ARG A 39 -1.82 -3.61 4.67
N LEU A 40 -0.77 -3.41 3.90
CA LEU A 40 -0.13 -4.46 3.11
C LEU A 40 0.94 -5.12 3.98
N VAL A 41 0.87 -6.43 4.13
CA VAL A 41 1.87 -7.20 4.88
C VAL A 41 2.64 -8.06 3.89
N VAL A 42 3.95 -7.87 3.85
CA VAL A 42 4.83 -8.58 2.92
C VAL A 42 5.91 -9.30 3.73
N PRO A 43 5.77 -10.60 3.95
CA PRO A 43 6.80 -11.35 4.67
C PRO A 43 8.13 -11.38 3.92
N ALA A 44 9.22 -11.56 4.66
CA ALA A 44 10.56 -11.71 4.06
C ALA A 44 10.54 -12.82 3.01
N GLY A 45 11.11 -12.55 1.84
CA GLY A 45 11.20 -13.50 0.74
C GLY A 45 9.94 -13.64 -0.11
N VAL A 46 8.82 -13.05 0.32
CA VAL A 46 7.58 -13.09 -0.46
C VAL A 46 7.56 -11.95 -1.46
N GLU A 47 7.15 -12.24 -2.67
CA GLU A 47 7.00 -11.22 -3.71
C GLU A 47 5.55 -11.17 -4.19
N ILE A 48 5.01 -9.96 -4.20
CA ILE A 48 3.76 -9.67 -4.88
C ILE A 48 4.13 -9.38 -6.34
N PRO A 49 3.67 -10.22 -7.29
CA PRO A 49 4.10 -10.10 -8.69
C PRO A 49 3.74 -8.76 -9.30
N SER A 50 4.47 -8.37 -10.34
CA SER A 50 4.21 -7.14 -11.04
C SER A 50 2.77 -7.09 -11.57
N HIS A 51 2.11 -5.99 -11.31
CA HIS A 51 0.76 -5.72 -11.79
C HIS A 51 0.61 -4.20 -11.91
N ARG A 52 -0.52 -3.78 -12.44
CA ARG A 52 -0.81 -2.35 -12.55
C ARG A 52 -2.27 -2.09 -12.21
N VAL A 53 -2.54 -0.90 -11.70
CA VAL A 53 -3.90 -0.43 -11.44
C VAL A 53 -4.09 0.91 -12.17
N PRO A 54 -5.32 1.23 -12.60
CA PRO A 54 -5.55 2.46 -13.37
C PRO A 54 -5.25 3.74 -12.60
N GLY A 55 -5.56 3.77 -11.30
CA GLY A 55 -5.39 4.97 -10.49
C GLY A 55 -3.98 5.12 -9.96
N ARG A 56 -3.71 6.30 -9.40
CA ARG A 56 -2.47 6.54 -8.69
C ARG A 56 -2.48 5.78 -7.36
N ILE A 57 -1.30 5.40 -6.91
CA ILE A 57 -1.16 4.77 -5.60
C ILE A 57 -0.08 5.48 -4.80
N THR A 58 -0.19 5.37 -3.49
CA THR A 58 0.89 5.74 -2.58
C THR A 58 1.25 4.54 -1.73
N LEU A 59 2.51 4.43 -1.38
CA LEU A 59 3.02 3.40 -0.48
C LEU A 59 3.86 4.08 0.59
N GLN A 60 3.55 3.79 1.84
CA GLN A 60 4.39 4.23 2.96
C GLN A 60 4.82 3.00 3.75
N CYS A 61 6.12 2.81 3.90
CA CYS A 61 6.63 1.71 4.72
C CYS A 61 6.48 2.07 6.19
N ILE A 62 5.77 1.23 6.93
CA ILE A 62 5.53 1.43 8.36
C ILE A 62 6.64 0.77 9.16
N GLU A 63 7.06 -0.42 8.74
CA GLU A 63 8.09 -1.20 9.43
C GLU A 63 8.72 -2.20 8.48
N GLY A 64 9.94 -2.60 8.76
CA GLY A 64 10.65 -3.59 7.96
C GLY A 64 11.34 -3.00 6.75
N HIS A 65 11.52 -3.83 5.74
CA HIS A 65 12.21 -3.44 4.51
C HIS A 65 11.57 -4.16 3.33
N ALA A 66 11.06 -3.39 2.38
CA ALA A 66 10.50 -3.92 1.15
C ALA A 66 11.20 -3.29 -0.05
N GLN A 67 11.18 -3.98 -1.17
CA GLN A 67 11.65 -3.44 -2.44
C GLN A 67 10.49 -3.28 -3.40
N LEU A 68 10.38 -2.10 -3.98
CA LEU A 68 9.38 -1.81 -5.02
C LEU A 68 10.07 -1.95 -6.37
N GLY A 69 9.61 -2.90 -7.18
CA GLY A 69 10.14 -3.09 -8.54
C GLY A 69 9.30 -2.32 -9.53
N LEU A 70 9.96 -1.46 -10.31
CA LEU A 70 9.35 -0.69 -11.39
C LEU A 70 9.89 -1.19 -12.73
N SER A 71 9.38 -0.63 -13.83
CA SER A 71 9.82 -1.05 -15.18
C SER A 71 11.32 -0.86 -15.39
N ASP A 72 11.89 0.19 -14.82
CA ASP A 72 13.27 0.59 -15.07
C ASP A 72 14.10 0.80 -13.81
N ALA A 73 13.55 0.47 -12.64
CA ALA A 73 14.23 0.75 -11.38
C ALA A 73 13.70 -0.15 -10.27
N THR A 74 14.50 -0.30 -9.23
CA THR A 74 14.10 -0.93 -7.98
C THR A 74 14.34 0.09 -6.87
N ILE A 75 13.35 0.25 -6.01
CA ILE A 75 13.37 1.24 -4.94
C ILE A 75 13.26 0.53 -3.61
N ASP A 76 14.19 0.80 -2.70
CA ASP A 76 14.10 0.30 -1.33
C ASP A 76 13.17 1.18 -0.51
N LEU A 77 12.28 0.55 0.23
CA LEU A 77 11.38 1.22 1.17
C LEU A 77 11.66 0.70 2.57
N ARG A 78 12.09 1.58 3.43
CA ARG A 78 12.33 1.30 4.86
C ARG A 78 11.36 2.10 5.69
N ALA A 79 11.26 1.79 6.96
CA ALA A 79 10.33 2.46 7.86
C ALA A 79 10.38 3.98 7.71
N GLY A 80 9.25 4.58 7.43
CA GLY A 80 9.13 6.03 7.20
C GLY A 80 9.20 6.47 5.74
N ASP A 81 9.68 5.61 4.84
CA ASP A 81 9.77 5.99 3.42
C ASP A 81 8.39 5.98 2.78
N TRP A 82 8.20 6.92 1.86
CA TRP A 82 6.95 7.10 1.14
C TRP A 82 7.24 7.30 -0.34
N VAL A 83 6.39 6.73 -1.18
CA VAL A 83 6.51 6.87 -2.62
C VAL A 83 5.12 6.93 -3.24
N TYR A 84 5.01 7.64 -4.37
CA TYR A 84 3.79 7.58 -5.14
C TYR A 84 4.10 7.11 -6.56
N LEU A 85 3.12 6.47 -7.18
CA LEU A 85 3.22 6.01 -8.56
C LEU A 85 2.04 6.55 -9.37
N ASP A 86 2.32 6.91 -10.63
CA ASP A 86 1.27 7.26 -11.58
C ASP A 86 0.37 6.07 -11.88
N GLY A 87 -0.80 6.34 -12.39
CA GLY A 87 -1.71 5.29 -12.83
C GLY A 87 -1.08 4.44 -13.93
N ASP A 88 -1.42 3.16 -13.93
CA ASP A 88 -0.93 2.16 -14.89
C ASP A 88 0.57 1.88 -14.84
N GLU A 89 1.29 2.36 -13.84
CA GLU A 89 2.70 2.02 -13.67
C GLU A 89 2.82 0.57 -13.17
N PRO A 90 3.45 -0.33 -13.95
CA PRO A 90 3.68 -1.70 -13.49
C PRO A 90 4.59 -1.71 -12.26
N HIS A 91 4.22 -2.47 -11.25
CA HIS A 91 5.01 -2.53 -10.02
C HIS A 91 4.87 -3.87 -9.33
N SER A 92 5.95 -4.28 -8.67
CA SER A 92 5.98 -5.44 -7.78
C SER A 92 6.48 -5.01 -6.42
N VAL A 93 6.18 -5.80 -5.39
CA VAL A 93 6.66 -5.53 -4.03
C VAL A 93 7.24 -6.82 -3.47
N LYS A 94 8.47 -6.73 -2.98
CA LYS A 94 9.16 -7.89 -2.39
C LYS A 94 9.57 -7.57 -0.96
N GLY A 95 9.30 -8.50 -0.05
CA GLY A 95 9.79 -8.40 1.32
C GLY A 95 11.26 -8.78 1.39
N ILE A 96 12.11 -7.85 1.81
CA ILE A 96 13.50 -8.14 2.14
C ILE A 96 13.57 -8.60 3.60
N GLU A 97 12.85 -7.89 4.47
CA GLU A 97 12.52 -8.30 5.82
C GLU A 97 11.00 -8.30 5.90
N ASP A 98 10.43 -8.93 6.94
CA ASP A 98 8.98 -8.79 7.17
C ASP A 98 8.65 -7.31 7.20
N ALA A 99 7.65 -6.89 6.42
CA ALA A 99 7.32 -5.48 6.27
C ALA A 99 5.82 -5.26 6.33
N SER A 100 5.41 -4.10 6.83
CA SER A 100 4.05 -3.62 6.63
C SER A 100 4.09 -2.23 6.03
N LEU A 101 3.15 -2.00 5.11
CA LEU A 101 3.08 -0.75 4.36
C LEU A 101 1.63 -0.27 4.33
N LEU A 102 1.48 1.05 4.29
CA LEU A 102 0.17 1.64 4.00
C LEU A 102 0.10 1.87 2.50
N LEU A 103 -0.80 1.15 1.85
CA LEU A 103 -1.08 1.31 0.43
C LEU A 103 -2.38 2.09 0.28
N THR A 104 -2.35 3.18 -0.46
CA THR A 104 -3.57 3.92 -0.81
C THR A 104 -3.73 3.91 -2.31
N ILE A 105 -4.89 3.45 -2.77
CA ILE A 105 -5.24 3.39 -4.18
C ILE A 105 -6.31 4.43 -4.45
N LEU A 106 -6.06 5.35 -5.38
CA LEU A 106 -7.00 6.40 -5.73
C LEU A 106 -7.80 6.00 -6.95
N PHE A 107 -9.12 6.15 -6.87
CA PHE A 107 -10.02 5.83 -7.98
C PHE A 107 -10.53 7.11 -8.63
N GLY A 108 -10.62 7.13 -9.96
CA GLY A 108 -11.37 8.15 -10.68
C GLY A 108 -12.78 7.65 -11.00
N PRO A 109 -13.64 8.50 -11.59
CA PRO A 109 -14.99 8.08 -11.94
C PRO A 109 -15.05 6.89 -12.90
N ASP A 110 -14.01 6.66 -13.67
CA ASP A 110 -13.88 5.55 -14.62
C ASP A 110 -12.80 4.54 -14.17
N GLY A 111 -12.38 4.59 -12.90
CA GLY A 111 -11.30 3.78 -12.38
C GLY A 111 -9.91 4.28 -12.71
N LYS A 112 -9.80 5.44 -13.36
CA LYS A 112 -8.52 6.05 -13.74
C LYS A 112 -8.12 7.13 -12.75
N THR A 113 -7.02 7.80 -13.04
CA THR A 113 -6.51 8.90 -12.23
C THR A 113 -7.59 9.97 -12.05
N PRO A 114 -7.91 10.38 -10.81
CA PRO A 114 -8.88 11.45 -10.59
C PRO A 114 -8.38 12.79 -11.13
N GLU A 115 -9.32 13.70 -11.37
CA GLU A 115 -8.96 15.04 -11.80
C GLU A 115 -8.14 15.73 -10.70
N PRO A 116 -7.16 16.56 -11.10
CA PRO A 116 -6.38 17.32 -10.12
C PRO A 116 -7.28 18.21 -9.28
N LEU A 117 -6.96 18.32 -8.00
CA LEU A 117 -7.65 19.27 -7.12
C LEU A 117 -7.30 20.69 -7.54
N PRO A 118 -8.27 21.62 -7.44
CA PRO A 118 -7.95 23.04 -7.67
C PRO A 118 -6.94 23.52 -6.63
N ASP A 119 -6.03 24.31 -7.06
CA ASP A 119 -5.03 24.90 -6.15
C ASP A 119 -5.65 25.95 -5.24
#